data_5f28c9c6baa4733e2a10016ab3bdee33
#
_entry.id   5f28c9c6baa4733e2a10016ab3bdee33
#
_cell.length_a   1.000
_cell.length_b   1.000
_cell.length_c   1.000
_cell.angle_alpha   90.00
_cell.angle_beta   90.00
_cell.angle_gamma   90.00
#
_symmetry.space_group_name_H-M   'P 1'
#
loop_
_entity.id
_entity.type
_entity.pdbx_description
1 polymer ?
#
loop_
_entity_poly.entity_id
_entity_poly.type
_entity_poly.pdbx_seq_one_letter_code
_entity_poly.pdbx_strand_id
1 'polypeptide(L)'
;FYDYVGNSPAKGGLFRVGPMVNGDGLPTSWLGHPVFTDGEGRELSVRRLPNFFENFPVVLEDGDGVVRADIPFRRAEARYSFEQTGVTATVYGGELNGQTVTDPAQVRKLARAAQLGEPFDFDRERYHSDGTFHSSTRAWFTFGHACFALLFFFGHIWHGARTLYRDVFAGIDPDLGDQVEFGLFRKLGDESTRRLPTGVVQPQTGSSLSLNS
;
A
#
# COMPACT_ATOMS: atom_id res chain seq x y z
N PHE A 1 -10.88 -4.17 -14.90
CA PHE A 1 -9.81 -4.46 -13.92
C PHE A 1 -9.75 -3.41 -12.80
N TYR A 2 -9.99 -2.16 -13.10
CA TYR A 2 -9.99 -1.09 -12.10
C TYR A 2 -11.10 -1.24 -11.03
N ASP A 3 -12.16 -1.96 -11.35
CA ASP A 3 -13.23 -2.28 -10.41
C ASP A 3 -12.94 -3.52 -9.54
N TYR A 4 -11.82 -4.18 -9.78
CA TYR A 4 -11.40 -5.32 -8.99
C TYR A 4 -10.77 -4.84 -7.67
N VAL A 5 -11.28 -5.38 -6.55
CA VAL A 5 -10.83 -4.96 -5.19
C VAL A 5 -9.36 -5.21 -4.98
N GLY A 6 -8.79 -6.27 -5.54
CA GLY A 6 -7.36 -6.57 -5.47
C GLY A 6 -6.45 -5.54 -6.14
N ASN A 7 -7.01 -4.67 -6.99
CA ASN A 7 -6.30 -3.54 -7.61
C ASN A 7 -6.42 -2.24 -6.79
N SER A 8 -7.00 -2.30 -5.60
CA SER A 8 -7.18 -1.14 -4.73
C SER A 8 -5.90 -0.83 -3.95
N PRO A 9 -5.50 0.45 -3.83
CA PRO A 9 -4.41 0.86 -2.93
C PRO A 9 -4.67 0.53 -1.46
N ALA A 10 -5.92 0.33 -1.07
CA ALA A 10 -6.30 -0.02 0.29
C ALA A 10 -6.03 -1.48 0.65
N LYS A 11 -5.75 -2.33 -0.32
CA LYS A 11 -5.49 -3.76 -0.12
C LYS A 11 -4.00 -4.04 -0.14
N GLY A 12 -3.54 -4.82 0.82
CA GLY A 12 -2.15 -5.19 0.98
C GLY A 12 -1.74 -5.25 2.44
N GLY A 13 -0.47 -5.26 2.69
CA GLY A 13 0.08 -5.28 4.05
C GLY A 13 1.59 -5.07 4.04
N LEU A 14 2.11 -4.51 5.13
CA LEU A 14 3.53 -4.21 5.28
C LEU A 14 4.41 -5.48 5.19
N PHE A 15 3.96 -6.55 5.82
CA PHE A 15 4.71 -7.81 5.87
C PHE A 15 4.38 -8.76 4.73
N ARG A 16 3.45 -8.40 3.88
CA ARG A 16 3.13 -9.11 2.64
C ARG A 16 4.02 -8.58 1.54
N VAL A 17 5.29 -8.98 1.57
CA VAL A 17 6.32 -8.50 0.65
C VAL A 17 6.17 -9.17 -0.70
N GLY A 18 6.34 -8.41 -1.75
CA GLY A 18 6.29 -8.90 -3.11
C GLY A 18 5.28 -8.16 -3.98
N PRO A 19 5.32 -8.40 -5.29
CA PRO A 19 4.38 -7.77 -6.22
C PRO A 19 2.96 -8.31 -6.04
N MET A 20 1.97 -7.60 -6.55
CA MET A 20 0.54 -7.95 -6.44
C MET A 20 0.24 -9.34 -7.04
N VAL A 21 0.97 -9.74 -8.06
CA VAL A 21 0.80 -11.06 -8.70
C VAL A 21 1.15 -12.24 -7.78
N ASN A 22 1.92 -12.00 -6.73
CA ASN A 22 2.21 -13.03 -5.71
C ASN A 22 1.02 -13.28 -4.78
N GLY A 23 0.01 -12.43 -4.82
CA GLY A 23 -1.21 -12.59 -4.02
C GLY A 23 -2.26 -13.41 -4.75
N ASP A 24 -3.02 -12.78 -5.61
CA ASP A 24 -4.15 -13.38 -6.32
C ASP A 24 -3.77 -13.89 -7.73
N GLY A 25 -2.56 -13.67 -8.17
CA GLY A 25 -2.06 -14.12 -9.48
C GLY A 25 -2.07 -13.05 -10.54
N LEU A 26 -1.65 -13.44 -11.74
CA LEU A 26 -1.67 -12.57 -12.91
C LEU A 26 -3.07 -12.58 -13.53
N PRO A 27 -3.75 -11.42 -13.66
CA PRO A 27 -5.03 -11.36 -14.36
C PRO A 27 -4.81 -11.68 -15.86
N THR A 28 -5.57 -12.65 -16.38
CA THR A 28 -5.44 -13.11 -17.76
C THR A 28 -6.61 -12.67 -18.61
N SER A 29 -7.83 -12.70 -18.07
CA SER A 29 -9.03 -12.37 -18.82
C SER A 29 -10.16 -11.93 -17.91
N TRP A 30 -11.04 -11.10 -18.46
CA TRP A 30 -12.29 -10.75 -17.81
C TRP A 30 -13.33 -11.84 -18.09
N LEU A 31 -13.93 -12.37 -17.03
CA LEU A 31 -14.93 -13.44 -17.15
C LEU A 31 -16.31 -12.93 -17.58
N GLY A 32 -16.57 -11.64 -17.46
CA GLY A 32 -17.85 -11.01 -17.72
C GLY A 32 -18.52 -10.49 -16.47
N HIS A 33 -19.68 -9.87 -16.63
CA HIS A 33 -20.46 -9.33 -15.53
C HIS A 33 -21.59 -10.30 -15.19
N PRO A 34 -21.56 -10.99 -14.04
CA PRO A 34 -22.61 -11.90 -13.64
C PRO A 34 -23.82 -11.16 -13.07
N VAL A 35 -25.00 -11.57 -13.49
CA VAL A 35 -26.29 -11.15 -12.94
C VAL A 35 -26.92 -12.35 -12.26
N PHE A 36 -27.20 -12.21 -10.97
CA PHE A 36 -27.76 -13.30 -10.16
C PHE A 36 -29.28 -13.17 -10.07
N THR A 37 -29.96 -14.29 -10.19
CA THR A 37 -31.41 -14.40 -10.01
C THR A 37 -31.72 -15.54 -9.06
N ASP A 38 -32.71 -15.37 -8.18
CA ASP A 38 -33.16 -16.44 -7.32
C ASP A 38 -34.26 -17.31 -7.98
N GLY A 39 -34.75 -18.33 -7.27
CA GLY A 39 -35.78 -19.21 -7.78
C GLY A 39 -37.15 -18.54 -8.00
N GLU A 40 -37.37 -17.35 -7.45
CA GLU A 40 -38.56 -16.53 -7.62
C GLU A 40 -38.41 -15.48 -8.73
N GLY A 41 -37.30 -15.47 -9.42
CA GLY A 41 -37.01 -14.54 -10.51
C GLY A 41 -36.56 -13.15 -10.10
N ARG A 42 -36.29 -12.91 -8.82
CA ARG A 42 -35.75 -11.64 -8.36
C ARG A 42 -34.29 -11.50 -8.76
N GLU A 43 -33.89 -10.34 -9.24
CA GLU A 43 -32.50 -10.02 -9.48
C GLU A 43 -31.82 -9.70 -8.14
N LEU A 44 -30.67 -10.36 -7.91
CA LEU A 44 -29.89 -10.19 -6.70
C LEU A 44 -28.54 -9.57 -7.03
N SER A 45 -28.05 -8.76 -6.10
CA SER A 45 -26.69 -8.20 -6.18
C SER A 45 -25.83 -8.75 -5.05
N VAL A 46 -24.58 -9.04 -5.34
CA VAL A 46 -23.61 -9.48 -4.33
C VAL A 46 -23.10 -8.25 -3.59
N ARG A 47 -23.18 -8.28 -2.26
CA ARG A 47 -22.57 -7.23 -1.45
C ARG A 47 -21.07 -7.25 -1.61
N ARG A 48 -20.49 -6.14 -2.05
CA ARG A 48 -19.05 -6.03 -2.30
C ARG A 48 -18.27 -5.99 -0.99
N LEU A 49 -17.04 -6.47 -1.03
CA LEU A 49 -16.11 -6.43 0.09
C LEU A 49 -15.81 -4.98 0.48
N PRO A 50 -16.16 -4.54 1.71
CA PRO A 50 -15.76 -3.23 2.19
C PRO A 50 -14.24 -3.13 2.32
N ASN A 51 -13.66 -1.97 2.02
CA ASN A 51 -12.21 -1.77 2.07
C ASN A 51 -11.58 -2.01 3.44
N PHE A 52 -12.36 -1.84 4.50
CA PHE A 52 -11.89 -2.01 5.87
C PHE A 52 -11.73 -3.49 6.26
N PHE A 53 -12.45 -4.40 5.60
CA PHE A 53 -12.44 -5.83 5.91
C PHE A 53 -11.54 -6.59 4.96
N GLU A 54 -10.84 -7.58 5.50
CA GLU A 54 -10.07 -8.53 4.70
C GLU A 54 -10.94 -9.68 4.20
N ASN A 55 -11.85 -10.15 5.06
CA ASN A 55 -12.86 -11.15 4.75
C ASN A 55 -14.24 -10.62 5.11
N PHE A 56 -15.21 -10.92 4.29
CA PHE A 56 -16.59 -10.51 4.50
C PHE A 56 -17.56 -11.60 4.00
N PRO A 57 -18.66 -11.84 4.69
CA PRO A 57 -19.63 -12.85 4.24
C PRO A 57 -20.16 -12.54 2.85
N VAL A 58 -20.32 -13.57 2.03
CA VAL A 58 -20.95 -13.45 0.70
C VAL A 58 -22.45 -13.50 0.88
N VAL A 59 -23.09 -12.35 0.68
CA VAL A 59 -24.54 -12.21 0.76
C VAL A 59 -25.08 -11.61 -0.53
N LEU A 60 -26.24 -12.08 -0.96
CA LEU A 60 -26.93 -11.57 -2.13
C LEU A 60 -28.22 -10.88 -1.68
N GLU A 61 -28.34 -9.62 -2.06
CA GLU A 61 -29.44 -8.74 -1.68
C GLU A 61 -30.32 -8.43 -2.90
N ASP A 62 -31.62 -8.26 -2.66
CA ASP A 62 -32.54 -7.77 -3.68
C ASP A 62 -32.50 -6.22 -3.81
N GLY A 63 -33.37 -5.67 -4.65
CA GLY A 63 -33.44 -4.21 -4.84
C GLY A 63 -33.84 -3.42 -3.59
N ASP A 64 -34.45 -4.07 -2.61
CA ASP A 64 -34.84 -3.45 -1.33
C ASP A 64 -33.78 -3.63 -0.23
N GLY A 65 -32.62 -4.23 -0.55
CA GLY A 65 -31.54 -4.49 0.38
C GLY A 65 -31.79 -5.67 1.31
N VAL A 66 -32.80 -6.48 1.05
CA VAL A 66 -33.10 -7.69 1.83
C VAL A 66 -32.23 -8.84 1.35
N VAL A 67 -31.52 -9.48 2.26
CA VAL A 67 -30.71 -10.67 1.96
C VAL A 67 -31.62 -11.83 1.58
N ARG A 68 -31.45 -12.34 0.36
CA ARG A 68 -32.24 -13.44 -0.18
C ARG A 68 -31.46 -14.75 -0.31
N ALA A 69 -30.14 -14.65 -0.38
CA ALA A 69 -29.26 -15.80 -0.45
C ALA A 69 -27.92 -15.45 0.18
N ASP A 70 -27.23 -16.45 0.70
CA ASP A 70 -25.87 -16.29 1.23
C ASP A 70 -25.07 -17.58 1.05
N ILE A 71 -23.76 -17.49 1.32
CA ILE A 71 -22.90 -18.67 1.46
C ILE A 71 -22.71 -18.88 2.96
N PRO A 72 -23.31 -19.92 3.56
CA PRO A 72 -23.24 -20.12 5.00
C PRO A 72 -21.84 -20.54 5.44
N PHE A 73 -21.44 -20.06 6.62
CA PHE A 73 -20.20 -20.47 7.25
C PHE A 73 -20.32 -21.88 7.85
N ARG A 74 -21.51 -22.23 8.37
CA ARG A 74 -21.81 -23.52 8.98
C ARG A 74 -23.08 -24.09 8.37
N ARG A 75 -23.18 -25.44 8.30
CA ARG A 75 -24.38 -26.12 7.81
C ARG A 75 -25.64 -25.75 8.61
N ALA A 76 -25.53 -25.51 9.91
CA ALA A 76 -26.64 -25.09 10.76
C ALA A 76 -27.25 -23.74 10.36
N GLU A 77 -26.50 -22.91 9.64
CA GLU A 77 -26.90 -21.58 9.19
C GLU A 77 -27.35 -21.56 7.72
N ALA A 78 -27.48 -22.76 7.09
CA ALA A 78 -27.74 -22.89 5.67
C ALA A 78 -29.23 -22.70 5.30
N ARG A 79 -29.88 -21.64 5.82
CA ARG A 79 -31.27 -21.32 5.52
C ARG A 79 -31.44 -20.65 4.17
N TYR A 80 -30.43 -19.96 3.70
CA TYR A 80 -30.43 -19.17 2.48
C TYR A 80 -29.33 -19.64 1.50
N SER A 81 -28.99 -20.94 1.56
CA SER A 81 -28.03 -21.53 0.65
C SER A 81 -28.48 -21.42 -0.80
N PHE A 82 -27.56 -21.45 -1.73
CA PHE A 82 -27.90 -21.33 -3.16
C PHE A 82 -28.71 -22.52 -3.66
N GLU A 83 -28.52 -23.70 -3.08
CA GLU A 83 -29.32 -24.88 -3.36
C GLU A 83 -30.80 -24.69 -2.97
N GLN A 84 -31.05 -24.09 -1.80
CA GLN A 84 -32.42 -23.89 -1.29
C GLN A 84 -33.10 -22.69 -1.97
N THR A 85 -32.36 -21.65 -2.27
CA THR A 85 -32.92 -20.42 -2.85
C THR A 85 -32.98 -20.44 -4.37
N GLY A 86 -32.33 -21.41 -5.02
CA GLY A 86 -32.35 -21.55 -6.47
C GLY A 86 -31.61 -20.45 -7.22
N VAL A 87 -30.54 -19.91 -6.65
CA VAL A 87 -29.77 -18.84 -7.30
C VAL A 87 -29.06 -19.36 -8.52
N THR A 88 -29.22 -18.63 -9.62
CA THR A 88 -28.50 -18.85 -10.89
C THR A 88 -27.80 -17.56 -11.30
N ALA A 89 -26.81 -17.68 -12.18
CA ALA A 89 -26.07 -16.54 -12.69
C ALA A 89 -26.06 -16.55 -14.22
N THR A 90 -26.42 -15.44 -14.81
CA THR A 90 -26.23 -15.19 -16.24
C THR A 90 -25.11 -14.19 -16.42
N VAL A 91 -24.13 -14.51 -17.26
CA VAL A 91 -22.95 -13.68 -17.45
C VAL A 91 -23.05 -12.92 -18.78
N TYR A 92 -22.79 -11.63 -18.72
CA TYR A 92 -22.79 -10.72 -19.86
C TYR A 92 -21.39 -10.18 -20.12
N GLY A 93 -20.95 -10.31 -21.37
CA GLY A 93 -19.61 -9.89 -21.76
C GLY A 93 -18.52 -10.87 -21.31
N GLY A 94 -17.29 -10.58 -21.70
CA GLY A 94 -16.13 -11.39 -21.32
C GLY A 94 -16.13 -12.81 -21.88
N GLU A 95 -15.34 -13.69 -21.27
CA GLU A 95 -15.20 -15.08 -21.71
C GLU A 95 -16.48 -15.90 -21.53
N LEU A 96 -17.25 -15.61 -20.49
CA LEU A 96 -18.47 -16.36 -20.17
C LEU A 96 -19.73 -15.71 -20.77
N ASN A 97 -19.57 -14.82 -21.73
CA ASN A 97 -20.69 -14.08 -22.30
C ASN A 97 -21.84 -14.99 -22.74
N GLY A 98 -23.05 -14.65 -22.27
CA GLY A 98 -24.28 -15.35 -22.61
C GLY A 98 -24.52 -16.69 -21.90
N GLN A 99 -23.58 -17.14 -21.08
CA GLN A 99 -23.74 -18.37 -20.31
C GLN A 99 -24.62 -18.14 -19.08
N THR A 100 -25.52 -19.11 -18.85
CA THR A 100 -26.29 -19.19 -17.60
C THR A 100 -25.77 -20.36 -16.79
N VAL A 101 -25.27 -20.06 -15.60
CA VAL A 101 -24.72 -21.03 -14.66
C VAL A 101 -25.77 -21.40 -13.66
N THR A 102 -26.07 -22.69 -13.57
CA THR A 102 -27.12 -23.25 -12.68
C THR A 102 -26.55 -24.15 -11.60
N ASP A 103 -25.35 -24.68 -11.77
CA ASP A 103 -24.69 -25.50 -10.75
C ASP A 103 -24.35 -24.64 -9.52
N PRO A 104 -24.88 -24.97 -8.33
CA PRO A 104 -24.66 -24.16 -7.13
C PRO A 104 -23.18 -23.93 -6.79
N ALA A 105 -22.30 -24.89 -7.05
CA ALA A 105 -20.88 -24.76 -6.80
C ALA A 105 -20.26 -23.68 -7.70
N GLN A 106 -20.63 -23.66 -8.97
CA GLN A 106 -20.15 -22.64 -9.93
C GLN A 106 -20.76 -21.27 -9.65
N VAL A 107 -22.03 -21.23 -9.24
CA VAL A 107 -22.68 -19.97 -8.84
C VAL A 107 -22.00 -19.38 -7.62
N ARG A 108 -21.66 -20.20 -6.62
CA ARG A 108 -20.88 -19.75 -5.44
C ARG A 108 -19.51 -19.18 -5.83
N LYS A 109 -18.85 -19.83 -6.76
CA LYS A 109 -17.56 -19.36 -7.27
C LYS A 109 -17.67 -17.98 -7.91
N LEU A 110 -18.68 -17.78 -8.76
CA LEU A 110 -18.97 -16.49 -9.37
C LEU A 110 -19.37 -15.42 -8.33
N ALA A 111 -20.16 -15.79 -7.33
CA ALA A 111 -20.54 -14.87 -6.27
C ALA A 111 -19.35 -14.41 -5.42
N ARG A 112 -18.43 -15.32 -5.09
CA ARG A 112 -17.17 -14.96 -4.40
C ARG A 112 -16.32 -14.03 -5.25
N ALA A 113 -16.23 -14.29 -6.55
CA ALA A 113 -15.50 -13.40 -7.45
C ALA A 113 -16.18 -12.04 -7.59
N ALA A 114 -17.50 -12.01 -7.68
CA ALA A 114 -18.29 -10.77 -7.77
C ALA A 114 -18.21 -9.93 -6.49
N GLN A 115 -18.02 -10.56 -5.32
CA GLN A 115 -17.77 -9.84 -4.07
C GLN A 115 -16.52 -8.95 -4.14
N LEU A 116 -15.54 -9.35 -4.91
CA LEU A 116 -14.30 -8.61 -5.13
C LEU A 116 -14.40 -7.59 -6.29
N GLY A 117 -15.58 -7.37 -6.82
CA GLY A 117 -15.82 -6.50 -7.97
C GLY A 117 -16.02 -7.29 -9.26
N GLU A 118 -15.45 -6.81 -10.37
CA GLU A 118 -15.53 -7.53 -11.63
C GLU A 118 -14.70 -8.83 -11.57
N PRO A 119 -15.30 -9.99 -11.95
CA PRO A 119 -14.59 -11.25 -11.89
C PRO A 119 -13.58 -11.39 -13.02
N PHE A 120 -12.36 -11.77 -12.64
CA PHE A 120 -11.27 -12.07 -13.56
C PHE A 120 -10.77 -13.49 -13.37
N ASP A 121 -10.20 -14.04 -14.41
CA ASP A 121 -9.42 -15.26 -14.33
C ASP A 121 -7.96 -14.89 -14.00
N PHE A 122 -7.33 -15.68 -13.13
CA PHE A 122 -5.98 -15.41 -12.65
C PHE A 122 -5.09 -16.64 -12.83
N ASP A 123 -3.90 -16.43 -13.39
CA ASP A 123 -2.83 -17.43 -13.40
C ASP A 123 -2.06 -17.35 -12.08
N ARG A 124 -2.36 -18.28 -11.17
CA ARG A 124 -1.72 -18.34 -9.85
C ARG A 124 -0.47 -19.20 -9.82
N GLU A 125 -0.33 -20.12 -10.75
CA GLU A 125 0.76 -21.10 -10.73
C GLU A 125 2.10 -20.45 -11.08
N ARG A 126 2.10 -19.55 -12.05
CA ARG A 126 3.31 -18.89 -12.56
C ARG A 126 4.10 -18.17 -11.46
N TYR A 127 3.42 -17.56 -10.51
CA TYR A 127 4.04 -16.75 -9.45
C TYR A 127 3.93 -17.39 -8.06
N HIS A 128 3.46 -18.63 -7.97
CA HIS A 128 3.21 -19.33 -6.71
C HIS A 128 2.40 -18.46 -5.73
N SER A 129 1.30 -17.92 -6.21
CA SER A 129 0.48 -16.95 -5.49
C SER A 129 -0.09 -17.53 -4.20
N ASP A 130 -0.02 -16.75 -3.11
CA ASP A 130 -0.40 -17.19 -1.77
C ASP A 130 -1.88 -16.97 -1.42
N GLY A 131 -2.63 -16.30 -2.27
CA GLY A 131 -4.06 -16.04 -2.09
C GLY A 131 -4.38 -14.83 -1.21
N THR A 132 -3.38 -14.09 -0.72
CA THR A 132 -3.57 -12.85 0.04
C THR A 132 -3.17 -11.65 -0.80
N PHE A 133 -3.89 -10.52 -0.62
CA PHE A 133 -3.56 -9.31 -1.38
C PHE A 133 -2.23 -8.75 -0.96
N HIS A 134 -1.38 -8.43 -1.93
CA HIS A 134 -0.14 -7.71 -1.73
C HIS A 134 -0.28 -6.25 -2.13
N SER A 135 0.48 -5.39 -1.47
CA SER A 135 0.43 -3.95 -1.72
C SER A 135 0.86 -3.60 -3.14
N SER A 136 0.20 -2.61 -3.71
CA SER A 136 0.53 -2.08 -5.03
C SER A 136 1.83 -1.29 -5.00
N THR A 137 2.40 -1.03 -6.17
CA THR A 137 3.55 -0.13 -6.34
C THR A 137 3.26 1.26 -5.77
N ARG A 138 2.03 1.76 -5.94
CA ARG A 138 1.60 3.03 -5.37
C ARG A 138 1.65 3.01 -3.84
N ALA A 139 1.18 1.94 -3.23
CA ALA A 139 1.18 1.78 -1.77
C ALA A 139 2.61 1.73 -1.21
N TRP A 140 3.49 0.97 -1.84
CA TRP A 140 4.91 0.91 -1.44
C TRP A 140 5.63 2.23 -1.63
N PHE A 141 5.39 2.92 -2.73
CA PHE A 141 5.94 4.25 -2.98
C PHE A 141 5.51 5.23 -1.89
N THR A 142 4.22 5.29 -1.61
CA THR A 142 3.66 6.20 -0.59
C THR A 142 4.20 5.90 0.80
N PHE A 143 4.25 4.64 1.19
CA PHE A 143 4.79 4.20 2.46
C PHE A 143 6.28 4.59 2.61
N GLY A 144 7.08 4.25 1.61
CA GLY A 144 8.51 4.53 1.64
C GLY A 144 8.80 6.03 1.71
N HIS A 145 8.08 6.84 0.94
CA HIS A 145 8.27 8.29 0.94
C HIS A 145 7.77 8.94 2.23
N ALA A 146 6.70 8.43 2.85
CA ALA A 146 6.28 8.89 4.17
C ALA A 146 7.35 8.59 5.24
N CYS A 147 7.93 7.39 5.23
CA CYS A 147 9.01 7.03 6.13
C CYS A 147 10.26 7.91 5.92
N PHE A 148 10.66 8.10 4.67
CA PHE A 148 11.80 8.96 4.36
C PHE A 148 11.53 10.42 4.70
N ALA A 149 10.32 10.92 4.53
CA ALA A 149 9.96 12.28 4.94
C ALA A 149 10.20 12.49 6.44
N LEU A 150 9.79 11.54 7.27
CA LEU A 150 10.05 11.58 8.71
C LEU A 150 11.54 11.52 9.02
N LEU A 151 12.28 10.61 8.42
CA LEU A 151 13.73 10.49 8.62
C LEU A 151 14.46 11.77 8.21
N PHE A 152 14.13 12.32 7.05
CA PHE A 152 14.74 13.55 6.56
C PHE A 152 14.34 14.78 7.38
N PHE A 153 13.12 14.81 7.91
CA PHE A 153 12.71 15.85 8.84
C PHE A 153 13.58 15.84 10.10
N PHE A 154 13.77 14.68 10.72
CA PHE A 154 14.65 14.57 11.90
C PHE A 154 16.10 14.87 11.55
N GLY A 155 16.56 14.48 10.38
CA GLY A 155 17.87 14.87 9.85
C GLY A 155 18.00 16.38 9.68
N HIS A 156 16.97 17.02 9.17
CA HIS A 156 16.92 18.49 9.07
C HIS A 156 17.06 19.17 10.43
N ILE A 157 16.29 18.69 11.42
CA ILE A 157 16.37 19.22 12.79
C ILE A 157 17.76 19.00 13.40
N TRP A 158 18.32 17.80 13.22
CA TRP A 158 19.66 17.48 13.71
C TRP A 158 20.74 18.37 13.07
N HIS A 159 20.75 18.48 11.75
CA HIS A 159 21.72 19.30 11.04
C HIS A 159 21.55 20.78 11.34
N GLY A 160 20.32 21.25 11.48
CA GLY A 160 20.05 22.62 11.89
C GLY A 160 20.56 22.91 13.31
N ALA A 161 20.27 22.00 14.24
CA ALA A 161 20.75 22.12 15.62
C ALA A 161 22.29 22.10 15.70
N ARG A 162 22.92 21.17 14.99
CA ARG A 162 24.41 21.15 14.96
C ARG A 162 25.02 22.35 14.31
N THR A 163 24.39 22.93 13.30
CA THR A 163 24.88 24.14 12.64
C THR A 163 24.80 25.34 13.57
N LEU A 164 23.70 25.50 14.30
CA LEU A 164 23.47 26.64 15.16
C LEU A 164 24.17 26.52 16.53
N TYR A 165 24.28 25.32 17.06
CA TYR A 165 24.78 25.03 18.41
C TYR A 165 25.99 24.10 18.38
N ARG A 166 26.87 24.31 17.42
CA ARG A 166 28.03 23.46 17.20
C ARG A 166 28.95 23.36 18.42
N ASP A 167 29.12 24.44 19.15
CA ASP A 167 29.90 24.54 20.38
C ASP A 167 29.32 23.63 21.50
N VAL A 168 28.01 23.52 21.58
CA VAL A 168 27.33 22.64 22.57
C VAL A 168 27.53 21.17 22.22
N PHE A 169 27.46 20.80 20.95
CA PHE A 169 27.63 19.42 20.52
C PHE A 169 29.08 18.94 20.51
N ALA A 170 29.97 19.78 20.02
CA ALA A 170 31.37 19.43 19.89
C ALA A 170 32.21 19.83 21.10
N GLY A 171 31.66 20.68 21.99
CA GLY A 171 32.40 21.33 23.05
C GLY A 171 33.31 22.39 22.54
N ILE A 172 33.86 23.20 23.45
CA ILE A 172 34.86 24.20 23.17
C ILE A 172 36.16 23.69 23.77
N ASP A 173 37.14 23.43 22.91
CA ASP A 173 38.47 23.09 23.36
C ASP A 173 39.09 24.30 24.07
N PRO A 174 39.80 24.13 25.20
CA PRO A 174 40.58 25.20 25.81
C PRO A 174 41.57 25.84 24.83
N ASP A 175 42.03 25.11 23.86
CA ASP A 175 42.88 25.64 22.77
C ASP A 175 42.02 26.10 21.60
N LEU A 176 41.53 27.34 21.66
CA LEU A 176 40.73 27.93 20.60
C LEU A 176 41.51 28.09 19.27
N GLY A 177 42.83 28.12 19.31
CA GLY A 177 43.67 28.19 18.12
C GLY A 177 43.47 26.95 17.24
N ASP A 178 43.58 25.79 17.83
CA ASP A 178 43.39 24.53 17.09
C ASP A 178 41.98 24.41 16.51
N GLN A 179 40.95 24.80 17.26
CA GLN A 179 39.59 24.77 16.78
C GLN A 179 39.35 25.72 15.60
N VAL A 180 39.94 26.89 15.64
CA VAL A 180 39.92 27.86 14.53
C VAL A 180 40.69 27.31 13.33
N GLU A 181 41.86 26.72 13.54
CA GLU A 181 42.67 26.11 12.48
C GLU A 181 41.92 25.01 11.74
N PHE A 182 41.19 24.16 12.44
CA PHE A 182 40.33 23.13 11.84
C PHE A 182 38.98 23.66 11.34
N GLY A 183 38.72 24.96 11.46
CA GLY A 183 37.48 25.58 10.98
C GLY A 183 36.22 25.14 11.74
N LEU A 184 36.36 24.79 13.03
CA LEU A 184 35.24 24.38 13.87
C LEU A 184 34.33 25.54 14.25
N PHE A 185 34.88 26.73 14.38
CA PHE A 185 34.16 27.96 14.68
C PHE A 185 34.12 28.86 13.45
N ARG A 186 32.98 29.41 13.20
CA ARG A 186 32.75 30.33 12.11
C ARG A 186 31.99 31.54 12.61
N LYS A 187 32.64 32.69 12.63
CA LYS A 187 31.95 33.97 12.83
C LYS A 187 31.47 34.46 11.47
N LEU A 188 30.26 34.95 11.40
CA LEU A 188 29.73 35.50 10.17
C LEU A 188 30.58 36.71 9.71
N GLY A 189 31.10 36.63 8.50
CA GLY A 189 31.97 37.68 7.92
C GLY A 189 33.39 37.66 8.41
N ASP A 190 33.82 36.74 9.28
CA ASP A 190 35.19 36.64 9.75
C ASP A 190 36.01 35.69 8.87
N GLU A 191 36.95 36.22 8.13
CA GLU A 191 37.78 35.44 7.21
C GLU A 191 38.73 34.47 7.93
N SER A 192 39.07 34.71 9.20
CA SER A 192 39.94 33.83 9.99
C SER A 192 39.32 32.44 10.22
N THR A 193 37.98 32.33 10.16
CA THR A 193 37.25 31.07 10.31
C THR A 193 36.84 30.46 8.98
N ARG A 194 37.21 31.08 7.86
CA ARG A 194 36.84 30.58 6.52
C ARG A 194 37.63 29.33 6.19
N ARG A 195 36.89 28.25 5.87
CA ARG A 195 37.46 26.96 5.51
C ARG A 195 37.81 26.91 4.03
N LEU A 196 39.02 26.45 3.71
CA LEU A 196 39.41 26.08 2.36
C LEU A 196 38.70 24.78 1.94
N PRO A 197 38.60 24.48 0.62
CA PRO A 197 38.04 23.23 0.14
C PRO A 197 38.67 21.96 0.73
N THR A 198 39.94 22.05 1.17
CA THR A 198 40.68 20.99 1.85
C THR A 198 40.30 20.82 3.32
N GLY A 199 39.46 21.68 3.87
CA GLY A 199 39.09 21.69 5.29
C GLY A 199 40.02 22.53 6.17
N VAL A 200 41.10 23.08 5.63
CA VAL A 200 42.04 23.93 6.36
C VAL A 200 41.55 25.37 6.37
N VAL A 201 41.72 26.05 7.50
CA VAL A 201 41.38 27.48 7.62
C VAL A 201 42.35 28.29 6.78
N GLN A 202 41.82 29.21 5.98
CA GLN A 202 42.61 30.08 5.16
C GLN A 202 43.26 31.16 6.04
N PRO A 203 44.60 31.28 6.06
CA PRO A 203 45.25 32.34 6.79
C PRO A 203 44.88 33.69 6.18
N GLN A 204 44.68 34.69 7.04
CA GLN A 204 44.43 36.05 6.60
C GLN A 204 45.70 36.65 5.99
N THR A 205 45.55 37.24 4.77
CA THR A 205 46.66 37.92 4.11
C THR A 205 47.01 39.16 4.89
N GLY A 206 48.28 39.27 5.33
CA GLY A 206 48.84 40.47 5.98
C GLY A 206 48.66 40.55 7.47
N SER A 207 48.05 39.64 8.12
CA SER A 207 48.12 39.51 9.57
C SER A 207 49.12 38.43 9.92
N SER A 208 50.07 38.78 10.74
CA SER A 208 50.88 37.82 11.47
C SER A 208 49.99 37.14 12.54
N LEU A 209 48.88 36.66 12.15
CA LEU A 209 48.15 35.74 13.00
C LEU A 209 48.93 34.43 13.02
N SER A 210 50.04 34.52 13.76
CA SER A 210 50.51 33.30 14.31
C SER A 210 49.41 32.81 15.22
N LEU A 211 48.64 31.87 14.76
CA LEU A 211 47.81 31.03 15.60
C LEU A 211 48.70 30.29 16.62
N ASN A 212 49.95 30.71 16.74
CA ASN A 212 51.02 30.08 17.51
C ASN A 212 51.39 30.89 18.75
N SER A 213 50.57 31.77 19.20
CA SER A 213 50.79 32.47 20.45
C SER A 213 49.70 32.17 21.48
#